data_d204d126cad4449da57ca8c8a6c2e48d
#
_entry.id   d204d126cad4449da57ca8c8a6c2e48d
#
_cell.length_a   1.000
_cell.length_b   1.000
_cell.length_c   1.000
_cell.angle_alpha   90.00
_cell.angle_beta   90.00
_cell.angle_gamma   90.00
#
_symmetry.space_group_name_H-M   'P 1'
#
loop_
_entity.id
_entity.type
_entity.pdbx_description
1 polymer ?
#
loop_
_entity_poly.entity_id
_entity_poly.type
_entity_poly.pdbx_seq_one_letter_code
_entity_poly.pdbx_strand_id
1 'polypeptide(L)'
;MTSNNAQSEPVDYDLPGNDLDPRTITAEERRPVSLLVKVYGGLCALDGIITLPLMGAYFGIAAYRLATDPTQTLIGSNITLTTSVTVIGAILSFISSVALILFGWTLIRSHRRDAARWSYALIVLTVGQLLIDVMLQGIGLHLIRPLIQIGILTALSATVDPALKQERDLQRRLRDLQDRAAAEEGMLGRDLTGEGYIKLNFFNLFWVFLVCCVLGLIIEVVYHMLFVDPGVYQDRAGLLFGPFSPIYGFGAVLLTVMLNRFYRKNFLIIFLVSALVGGVFEATVSWWMQTSFGAIAWSYSAELAPGIPDPMAILFHGRTSTPFMCMWGVLGVLWIKLCLPRLLALINLIPWKWRYSLTTVVTVLMLVNGIMTLQALDCWFGRVSGRESTSPVEQFYAEHFDDTYMEQRFQSMSIHPDTTSRLEGGA
;
A
#
# COMPACT_ATOMS: atom_id res chain seq x y z
N MET A 1 -49.16 33.67 -28.53
CA MET A 1 -48.14 32.65 -28.86
C MET A 1 -46.83 33.39 -29.13
N THR A 2 -46.03 33.62 -28.13
CA THR A 2 -44.73 34.27 -28.23
C THR A 2 -43.71 33.27 -27.66
N SER A 3 -42.93 32.68 -28.58
CA SER A 3 -41.86 31.75 -28.23
C SER A 3 -40.69 32.55 -27.67
N ASN A 4 -40.41 32.38 -26.38
CA ASN A 4 -39.17 32.85 -25.75
C ASN A 4 -38.03 31.89 -26.10
N ASN A 5 -37.25 32.24 -27.10
CA ASN A 5 -35.89 31.66 -27.30
C ASN A 5 -34.96 32.30 -26.27
N ALA A 6 -34.79 31.67 -25.13
CA ALA A 6 -33.65 31.95 -24.27
C ALA A 6 -32.41 31.40 -24.97
N GLN A 7 -31.69 32.23 -25.70
CA GLN A 7 -30.34 32.00 -26.13
C GLN A 7 -29.50 31.95 -24.83
N SER A 8 -29.00 30.76 -24.51
CA SER A 8 -27.93 30.62 -23.50
C SER A 8 -26.71 31.38 -24.02
N GLU A 9 -26.36 32.48 -23.33
CA GLU A 9 -25.08 33.15 -23.55
C GLU A 9 -23.98 32.09 -23.44
N PRO A 10 -23.00 32.06 -24.37
CA PRO A 10 -21.83 31.21 -24.23
C PRO A 10 -21.10 31.66 -22.96
N VAL A 11 -20.97 30.75 -22.02
CA VAL A 11 -20.10 30.96 -20.87
C VAL A 11 -18.69 31.16 -21.42
N ASP A 12 -18.23 32.40 -21.34
CA ASP A 12 -16.88 32.76 -21.70
C ASP A 12 -15.96 32.09 -20.66
N TYR A 13 -15.47 30.91 -21.04
CA TYR A 13 -14.38 30.30 -20.28
C TYR A 13 -13.18 31.19 -20.54
N ASP A 14 -12.83 32.02 -19.57
CA ASP A 14 -11.52 32.65 -19.46
C ASP A 14 -10.45 31.54 -19.44
N LEU A 15 -10.21 30.98 -20.61
CA LEU A 15 -9.00 30.22 -20.85
C LEU A 15 -7.87 31.21 -20.63
N PRO A 16 -6.96 30.98 -19.71
CA PRO A 16 -5.81 31.85 -19.49
C PRO A 16 -5.17 32.08 -20.85
N GLY A 17 -5.28 33.31 -21.32
CA GLY A 17 -4.85 33.66 -22.66
C GLY A 17 -3.39 33.29 -22.86
N ASN A 18 -3.10 32.70 -23.99
CA ASN A 18 -1.88 32.71 -24.79
C ASN A 18 -0.50 32.82 -24.10
N ASP A 19 -0.40 32.60 -22.78
CA ASP A 19 0.86 32.56 -22.03
C ASP A 19 1.71 31.31 -22.35
N LEU A 20 1.21 30.43 -23.22
CA LEU A 20 1.92 29.29 -23.78
C LEU A 20 2.62 29.59 -25.12
N ASP A 21 3.12 30.81 -25.30
CA ASP A 21 4.04 31.06 -26.45
C ASP A 21 5.28 30.13 -26.29
N PRO A 22 5.50 29.22 -27.24
CA PRO A 22 6.67 28.33 -27.20
C PRO A 22 7.99 29.09 -27.06
N ARG A 23 8.03 30.37 -27.42
CA ARG A 23 9.21 31.25 -27.30
C ARG A 23 9.47 31.65 -25.84
N THR A 24 8.43 31.84 -25.01
CA THR A 24 8.59 32.15 -23.58
C THR A 24 9.04 30.94 -22.80
N ILE A 25 8.54 29.75 -23.14
CA ILE A 25 8.95 28.47 -22.53
C ILE A 25 10.44 28.22 -22.81
N THR A 26 10.92 28.39 -24.06
CA THR A 26 12.33 28.19 -24.41
C THR A 26 13.24 29.23 -23.80
N ALA A 27 12.78 30.45 -23.55
CA ALA A 27 13.55 31.50 -22.89
C ALA A 27 13.70 31.26 -21.39
N GLU A 28 12.66 30.74 -20.71
CA GLU A 28 12.72 30.37 -19.29
C GLU A 28 13.55 29.10 -19.02
N GLU A 29 13.51 28.12 -19.91
CA GLU A 29 14.39 26.93 -19.84
C GLU A 29 15.89 27.30 -19.88
N ARG A 30 16.26 28.41 -20.50
CA ARG A 30 17.64 28.88 -20.61
C ARG A 30 18.12 29.76 -19.45
N ARG A 31 17.23 30.17 -18.54
CA ARG A 31 17.67 30.97 -17.38
C ARG A 31 18.54 30.11 -16.45
N PRO A 32 19.70 30.60 -16.01
CA PRO A 32 20.56 29.85 -15.10
C PRO A 32 19.83 29.61 -13.77
N VAL A 33 20.01 28.43 -13.20
CA VAL A 33 19.49 28.08 -11.87
C VAL A 33 20.26 28.91 -10.83
N SER A 34 19.61 29.30 -9.72
CA SER A 34 20.22 30.10 -8.66
C SER A 34 21.46 29.42 -8.08
N LEU A 35 22.44 30.21 -7.62
CA LEU A 35 23.67 29.69 -7.03
C LEU A 35 23.39 28.74 -5.86
N LEU A 36 22.41 29.06 -5.02
CA LEU A 36 22.01 28.24 -3.86
C LEU A 36 21.56 26.85 -4.30
N VAL A 37 20.79 26.75 -5.37
CA VAL A 37 20.34 25.45 -5.92
C VAL A 37 21.48 24.67 -6.52
N LYS A 38 22.46 25.34 -7.15
CA LYS A 38 23.70 24.69 -7.65
C LYS A 38 24.56 24.14 -6.51
N VAL A 39 24.69 24.90 -5.42
CA VAL A 39 25.41 24.46 -4.21
C VAL A 39 24.71 23.23 -3.62
N TYR A 40 23.39 23.26 -3.50
CA TYR A 40 22.63 22.09 -3.06
C TYR A 40 22.83 20.88 -3.99
N GLY A 41 22.83 21.10 -5.31
CA GLY A 41 23.17 20.07 -6.28
C GLY A 41 24.58 19.47 -6.08
N GLY A 42 25.57 20.33 -5.76
CA GLY A 42 26.92 19.89 -5.39
C GLY A 42 26.93 19.01 -4.14
N LEU A 43 26.18 19.41 -3.10
CA LEU A 43 26.04 18.61 -1.86
C LEU A 43 25.37 17.27 -2.11
N CYS A 44 24.31 17.22 -2.93
CA CYS A 44 23.66 15.97 -3.33
C CYS A 44 24.60 15.05 -4.11
N ALA A 45 25.36 15.60 -5.06
CA ALA A 45 26.36 14.81 -5.82
C ALA A 45 27.45 14.26 -4.88
N LEU A 46 27.94 15.08 -3.95
CA LEU A 46 28.95 14.68 -2.97
C LEU A 46 28.43 13.56 -2.04
N ASP A 47 27.20 13.69 -1.53
CA ASP A 47 26.55 12.66 -0.70
C ASP A 47 26.45 11.33 -1.47
N GLY A 48 26.01 11.36 -2.73
CA GLY A 48 25.95 10.17 -3.57
C GLY A 48 27.33 9.56 -3.85
N ILE A 49 28.36 10.39 -4.12
CA ILE A 49 29.73 9.93 -4.37
C ILE A 49 30.35 9.28 -3.13
N ILE A 50 30.07 9.77 -1.94
CA ILE A 50 30.56 9.20 -0.68
C ILE A 50 29.82 7.91 -0.32
N THR A 51 28.51 7.89 -0.49
CA THR A 51 27.65 6.75 -0.11
C THR A 51 27.86 5.55 -1.02
N LEU A 52 28.12 5.77 -2.31
CA LEU A 52 28.22 4.71 -3.30
C LEU A 52 29.39 3.73 -3.04
N PRO A 53 30.63 4.15 -2.74
CA PRO A 53 31.72 3.26 -2.34
C PRO A 53 31.47 2.54 -1.01
N LEU A 54 30.82 3.21 -0.05
CA LEU A 54 30.46 2.60 1.22
C LEU A 54 29.47 1.45 1.02
N MET A 55 28.47 1.64 0.17
CA MET A 55 27.54 0.56 -0.21
C MET A 55 28.24 -0.54 -0.98
N GLY A 56 29.15 -0.20 -1.90
CA GLY A 56 29.97 -1.17 -2.61
C GLY A 56 30.84 -2.01 -1.69
N ALA A 57 31.47 -1.39 -0.69
CA ALA A 57 32.25 -2.08 0.33
C ALA A 57 31.35 -3.00 1.20
N TYR A 58 30.18 -2.53 1.60
CA TYR A 58 29.20 -3.34 2.33
C TYR A 58 28.79 -4.60 1.54
N PHE A 59 28.41 -4.46 0.29
CA PHE A 59 28.07 -5.59 -0.57
C PHE A 59 29.27 -6.50 -0.84
N GLY A 60 30.47 -5.93 -1.02
CA GLY A 60 31.70 -6.69 -1.20
C GLY A 60 32.05 -7.55 0.03
N ILE A 61 31.95 -6.99 1.23
CA ILE A 61 32.17 -7.72 2.49
C ILE A 61 31.09 -8.79 2.67
N ALA A 62 29.83 -8.49 2.39
CA ALA A 62 28.73 -9.44 2.48
C ALA A 62 28.95 -10.62 1.50
N ALA A 63 29.30 -10.34 0.26
CA ALA A 63 29.61 -11.37 -0.75
C ALA A 63 30.86 -12.19 -0.39
N TYR A 64 31.91 -11.56 0.13
CA TYR A 64 33.11 -12.25 0.60
C TYR A 64 32.81 -13.20 1.77
N ARG A 65 32.05 -12.77 2.76
CA ARG A 65 31.61 -13.63 3.88
C ARG A 65 30.79 -14.82 3.38
N LEU A 66 29.87 -14.58 2.45
CA LEU A 66 29.04 -15.62 1.85
C LEU A 66 29.90 -16.67 1.10
N ALA A 67 30.97 -16.24 0.44
CA ALA A 67 31.86 -17.13 -0.33
C ALA A 67 32.84 -17.92 0.57
N THR A 68 33.26 -17.33 1.70
CA THR A 68 34.27 -17.93 2.58
C THR A 68 33.72 -18.76 3.71
N ASP A 69 32.48 -18.49 4.14
CA ASP A 69 31.80 -19.24 5.19
C ASP A 69 30.38 -19.63 4.74
N PRO A 70 30.25 -20.77 4.04
CA PRO A 70 28.95 -21.25 3.55
C PRO A 70 27.96 -21.58 4.69
N THR A 71 28.42 -21.70 5.93
CA THR A 71 27.57 -21.95 7.10
C THR A 71 26.95 -20.66 7.65
N GLN A 72 27.52 -19.49 7.33
CA GLN A 72 26.92 -18.18 7.58
C GLN A 72 26.18 -17.70 6.34
N THR A 73 25.21 -18.47 5.91
CA THR A 73 24.36 -18.07 4.79
C THR A 73 23.57 -16.82 5.17
N LEU A 74 23.89 -15.67 4.52
CA LEU A 74 22.97 -14.50 4.47
C LEU A 74 21.60 -14.93 3.86
N ILE A 75 21.59 -16.08 3.21
CA ILE A 75 20.46 -16.74 2.56
C ILE A 75 20.46 -18.20 3.02
N GLY A 76 20.73 -18.48 4.28
CA GLY A 76 20.44 -19.76 4.88
C GLY A 76 18.95 -19.92 5.05
N SER A 77 18.49 -21.13 5.27
CA SER A 77 17.11 -21.60 5.48
C SER A 77 16.19 -20.71 6.33
N ASN A 78 16.70 -19.59 6.82
CA ASN A 78 16.03 -18.58 7.64
C ASN A 78 16.13 -17.18 7.02
N ILE A 79 15.64 -17.00 5.78
CA ILE A 79 15.41 -15.65 5.26
C ILE A 79 14.29 -15.03 6.09
N THR A 80 14.67 -14.22 7.08
CA THR A 80 13.72 -13.43 7.86
C THR A 80 13.21 -12.26 7.03
N LEU A 81 12.02 -11.76 7.35
CA LEU A 81 11.50 -10.55 6.74
C LEU A 81 12.48 -9.39 6.94
N THR A 82 13.08 -9.28 8.13
CA THR A 82 14.13 -8.30 8.46
C THR A 82 15.30 -8.35 7.48
N THR A 83 15.84 -9.55 7.19
CA THR A 83 16.95 -9.71 6.25
C THR A 83 16.54 -9.26 4.84
N SER A 84 15.36 -9.70 4.37
CA SER A 84 14.84 -9.32 3.05
C SER A 84 14.66 -7.81 2.93
N VAL A 85 14.07 -7.17 3.93
CA VAL A 85 13.83 -5.71 3.94
C VAL A 85 15.14 -4.95 4.02
N THR A 86 16.13 -5.43 4.78
CA THR A 86 17.47 -4.83 4.86
C THR A 86 18.18 -4.88 3.50
N VAL A 87 18.12 -6.01 2.79
CA VAL A 87 18.69 -6.15 1.44
C VAL A 87 18.00 -5.21 0.45
N ILE A 88 16.66 -5.15 0.47
CA ILE A 88 15.90 -4.21 -0.38
C ILE A 88 16.29 -2.76 -0.05
N GLY A 89 16.44 -2.41 1.23
CA GLY A 89 16.91 -1.09 1.68
C GLY A 89 18.29 -0.74 1.17
N ALA A 90 19.21 -1.69 1.20
CA ALA A 90 20.57 -1.49 0.68
C ALA A 90 20.59 -1.30 -0.85
N ILE A 91 19.81 -2.06 -1.61
CA ILE A 91 19.62 -1.88 -3.06
C ILE A 91 19.02 -0.50 -3.35
N LEU A 92 17.99 -0.12 -2.60
CA LEU A 92 17.33 1.18 -2.76
C LEU A 92 18.29 2.34 -2.46
N SER A 93 19.14 2.20 -1.42
CA SER A 93 20.18 3.17 -1.09
C SER A 93 21.22 3.31 -2.19
N PHE A 94 21.63 2.19 -2.82
CA PHE A 94 22.53 2.22 -3.96
C PHE A 94 21.92 2.98 -5.14
N ILE A 95 20.66 2.67 -5.49
CA ILE A 95 19.93 3.37 -6.58
C ILE A 95 19.77 4.85 -6.26
N SER A 96 19.45 5.21 -5.01
CA SER A 96 19.36 6.60 -4.55
C SER A 96 20.66 7.35 -4.67
N SER A 97 21.80 6.71 -4.34
CA SER A 97 23.12 7.35 -4.45
C SER A 97 23.45 7.70 -5.90
N VAL A 98 23.17 6.79 -6.84
CA VAL A 98 23.32 7.08 -8.28
C VAL A 98 22.38 8.21 -8.71
N ALA A 99 21.12 8.17 -8.28
CA ALA A 99 20.13 9.21 -8.60
C ALA A 99 20.55 10.59 -8.04
N LEU A 100 21.14 10.66 -6.83
CA LEU A 100 21.65 11.87 -6.23
C LEU A 100 22.81 12.47 -7.03
N ILE A 101 23.73 11.65 -7.55
CA ILE A 101 24.83 12.11 -8.42
C ILE A 101 24.26 12.72 -9.71
N LEU A 102 23.33 12.02 -10.37
CA LEU A 102 22.72 12.48 -11.61
C LEU A 102 21.91 13.76 -11.39
N PHE A 103 21.13 13.81 -10.32
CA PHE A 103 20.37 15.00 -9.94
C PHE A 103 21.28 16.20 -9.67
N GLY A 104 22.33 16.01 -8.85
CA GLY A 104 23.30 17.06 -8.56
C GLY A 104 24.01 17.59 -9.82
N TRP A 105 24.40 16.69 -10.72
CA TRP A 105 24.97 17.02 -11.99
C TRP A 105 24.05 17.86 -12.90
N THR A 106 22.74 17.47 -12.97
CA THR A 106 21.77 18.23 -13.77
C THR A 106 21.50 19.61 -13.20
N LEU A 107 21.49 19.78 -11.85
CA LEU A 107 21.36 21.09 -11.20
C LEU A 107 22.57 21.98 -11.46
N ILE A 108 23.80 21.46 -11.36
CA ILE A 108 25.02 22.21 -11.61
C ILE A 108 25.07 22.68 -13.08
N ARG A 109 24.68 21.82 -14.01
CA ARG A 109 24.60 22.14 -15.44
C ARG A 109 23.38 22.96 -15.84
N SER A 110 22.49 23.27 -14.89
CA SER A 110 21.25 24.03 -15.12
C SER A 110 20.27 23.38 -16.11
N HIS A 111 20.27 22.05 -16.22
CA HIS A 111 19.32 21.28 -17.01
C HIS A 111 18.00 21.13 -16.23
N ARG A 112 17.14 22.15 -16.27
CA ARG A 112 15.97 22.29 -15.42
C ARG A 112 14.98 21.14 -15.56
N ARG A 113 14.65 20.73 -16.78
CA ARG A 113 13.67 19.67 -17.06
C ARG A 113 14.14 18.31 -16.49
N ASP A 114 15.40 17.97 -16.69
CA ASP A 114 15.97 16.73 -16.17
C ASP A 114 16.09 16.77 -14.65
N ALA A 115 16.51 17.92 -14.09
CA ALA A 115 16.58 18.11 -12.65
C ALA A 115 15.19 17.96 -11.99
N ALA A 116 14.11 18.48 -12.60
CA ALA A 116 12.75 18.27 -12.09
C ALA A 116 12.35 16.79 -12.16
N ARG A 117 12.66 16.06 -13.22
CA ARG A 117 12.39 14.62 -13.33
C ARG A 117 13.14 13.82 -12.27
N TRP A 118 14.42 14.10 -12.07
CA TRP A 118 15.23 13.44 -11.05
C TRP A 118 14.75 13.77 -9.64
N SER A 119 14.25 14.97 -9.37
CA SER A 119 13.68 15.30 -8.06
C SER A 119 12.47 14.45 -7.73
N TYR A 120 11.60 14.13 -8.72
CA TYR A 120 10.47 13.20 -8.49
C TYR A 120 10.93 11.77 -8.25
N ALA A 121 11.89 11.28 -9.03
CA ALA A 121 12.46 9.96 -8.81
C ALA A 121 13.04 9.84 -7.39
N LEU A 122 13.81 10.86 -6.96
CA LEU A 122 14.38 10.93 -5.62
C LEU A 122 13.33 11.01 -4.52
N ILE A 123 12.21 11.72 -4.71
CA ILE A 123 11.11 11.74 -3.75
C ILE A 123 10.57 10.31 -3.55
N VAL A 124 10.30 9.58 -4.63
CA VAL A 124 9.81 8.20 -4.56
C VAL A 124 10.81 7.29 -3.85
N LEU A 125 12.10 7.39 -4.21
CA LEU A 125 13.17 6.61 -3.59
C LEU A 125 13.32 6.93 -2.09
N THR A 126 13.28 8.21 -1.72
CA THR A 126 13.39 8.66 -0.32
C THR A 126 12.17 8.23 0.50
N VAL A 127 10.96 8.27 -0.08
CA VAL A 127 9.76 7.73 0.57
C VAL A 127 9.89 6.21 0.78
N GLY A 128 10.38 5.48 -0.22
CA GLY A 128 10.64 4.05 -0.10
C GLY A 128 11.64 3.74 1.02
N GLN A 129 12.76 4.48 1.11
CA GLN A 129 13.74 4.36 2.20
C GLN A 129 13.12 4.67 3.57
N LEU A 130 12.34 5.77 3.65
CA LEU A 130 11.66 6.16 4.88
C LEU A 130 10.71 5.07 5.37
N LEU A 131 9.97 4.40 4.48
CA LEU A 131 9.10 3.29 4.84
C LEU A 131 9.93 2.09 5.37
N ILE A 132 11.06 1.79 4.76
CA ILE A 132 11.98 0.75 5.24
C ILE A 132 12.55 1.10 6.62
N ASP A 133 12.98 2.34 6.83
CA ASP A 133 13.51 2.80 8.11
C ASP A 133 12.45 2.70 9.21
N VAL A 134 11.20 3.10 8.91
CA VAL A 134 10.06 2.93 9.84
C VAL A 134 9.80 1.46 10.16
N MET A 135 9.88 0.58 9.16
CA MET A 135 9.68 -0.85 9.35
C MET A 135 10.76 -1.46 10.23
N LEU A 136 12.02 -1.07 10.06
CA LEU A 136 13.16 -1.65 10.78
C LEU A 136 13.41 -1.03 12.16
N GLN A 137 13.15 0.27 12.33
CA GLN A 137 13.55 1.02 13.54
C GLN A 137 12.35 1.73 14.20
N GLY A 138 11.13 1.58 13.66
CA GLY A 138 9.96 2.28 14.16
C GLY A 138 9.99 3.78 13.86
N ILE A 139 9.20 4.56 14.62
CA ILE A 139 9.10 6.02 14.47
C ILE A 139 10.07 6.68 15.43
N GLY A 140 11.04 7.44 14.93
CA GLY A 140 12.06 8.08 15.74
C GLY A 140 12.73 9.28 15.06
N LEU A 141 13.76 9.84 15.72
CA LEU A 141 14.48 11.04 15.25
C LEU A 141 15.24 10.80 13.92
N HIS A 142 15.57 9.55 13.60
CA HIS A 142 16.23 9.19 12.33
C HIS A 142 15.40 9.56 11.10
N LEU A 143 14.06 9.69 11.22
CA LEU A 143 13.17 10.07 10.12
C LEU A 143 13.24 11.57 9.77
N ILE A 144 13.83 12.41 10.61
CA ILE A 144 13.90 13.87 10.37
C ILE A 144 14.68 14.17 9.09
N ARG A 145 15.83 13.50 8.88
CA ARG A 145 16.69 13.70 7.69
C ARG A 145 15.94 13.42 6.37
N PRO A 146 15.33 12.23 6.17
CA PRO A 146 14.57 11.95 4.95
C PRO A 146 13.33 12.84 4.78
N LEU A 147 12.66 13.23 5.85
CA LEU A 147 11.52 14.16 5.79
C LEU A 147 11.94 15.56 5.30
N ILE A 148 13.05 16.10 5.81
CA ILE A 148 13.63 17.37 5.32
C ILE A 148 14.01 17.24 3.85
N GLN A 149 14.65 16.14 3.46
CA GLN A 149 15.02 15.89 2.07
C GLN A 149 13.81 15.87 1.13
N ILE A 150 12.72 15.18 1.52
CA ILE A 150 11.45 15.19 0.76
C ILE A 150 10.89 16.60 0.64
N GLY A 151 10.92 17.39 1.73
CA GLY A 151 10.48 18.78 1.70
C GLY A 151 11.27 19.64 0.70
N ILE A 152 12.60 19.55 0.73
CA ILE A 152 13.48 20.28 -0.22
C ILE A 152 13.25 19.84 -1.66
N LEU A 153 13.20 18.51 -1.90
CA LEU A 153 12.97 17.96 -3.24
C LEU A 153 11.62 18.38 -3.81
N THR A 154 10.58 18.40 -2.95
CA THR A 154 9.24 18.87 -3.33
C THR A 154 9.24 20.34 -3.72
N ALA A 155 9.91 21.18 -2.93
CA ALA A 155 10.07 22.61 -3.25
C ALA A 155 10.85 22.81 -4.56
N LEU A 156 11.94 22.06 -4.78
CA LEU A 156 12.73 22.13 -6.00
C LEU A 156 11.94 21.63 -7.22
N SER A 157 11.19 20.54 -7.09
CA SER A 157 10.36 20.02 -8.18
C SER A 157 9.33 21.02 -8.67
N ALA A 158 8.85 21.89 -7.77
CA ALA A 158 7.87 22.93 -8.09
C ALA A 158 8.51 24.23 -8.65
N THR A 159 9.78 24.50 -8.32
CA THR A 159 10.43 25.79 -8.64
C THR A 159 11.44 25.71 -9.79
N VAL A 160 12.01 24.52 -10.03
CA VAL A 160 13.08 24.35 -11.04
C VAL A 160 12.53 24.34 -12.47
N ASP A 161 11.33 23.78 -12.69
CA ASP A 161 10.69 23.75 -14.01
C ASP A 161 9.27 24.34 -13.97
N PRO A 162 9.12 25.63 -14.33
CA PRO A 162 7.83 26.31 -14.36
C PRO A 162 6.84 25.71 -15.36
N ALA A 163 7.30 25.22 -16.52
CA ALA A 163 6.44 24.65 -17.55
C ALA A 163 5.79 23.35 -17.06
N LEU A 164 6.57 22.46 -16.43
CA LEU A 164 6.05 21.23 -15.85
C LEU A 164 5.08 21.50 -14.69
N LYS A 165 5.31 22.58 -13.92
CA LYS A 165 4.39 23.03 -12.89
C LYS A 165 3.06 23.49 -13.49
N GLN A 166 3.09 24.31 -14.53
CA GLN A 166 1.88 24.81 -15.21
C GLN A 166 1.06 23.66 -15.81
N GLU A 167 1.71 22.70 -16.48
CA GLU A 167 1.06 21.52 -17.03
C GLU A 167 0.32 20.71 -15.92
N ARG A 168 0.97 20.51 -14.80
CA ARG A 168 0.36 19.80 -13.65
C ARG A 168 -0.77 20.57 -13.01
N ASP A 169 -0.62 21.88 -12.87
CA ASP A 169 -1.68 22.73 -12.32
C ASP A 169 -2.90 22.72 -13.26
N LEU A 170 -2.70 22.72 -14.58
CA LEU A 170 -3.75 22.57 -15.56
C LEU A 170 -4.43 21.20 -15.46
N GLN A 171 -3.67 20.11 -15.38
CA GLN A 171 -4.19 18.75 -15.21
C GLN A 171 -4.98 18.61 -13.89
N ARG A 172 -4.51 19.23 -12.80
CA ARG A 172 -5.24 19.28 -11.52
C ARG A 172 -6.55 20.02 -11.66
N ARG A 173 -6.55 21.22 -12.27
CA ARG A 173 -7.76 22.00 -12.50
C ARG A 173 -8.79 21.26 -13.33
N LEU A 174 -8.37 20.61 -14.43
CA LEU A 174 -9.27 19.80 -15.26
C LEU A 174 -9.89 18.64 -14.48
N ARG A 175 -9.09 17.95 -13.68
CA ARG A 175 -9.59 16.87 -12.83
C ARG A 175 -10.56 17.39 -11.77
N ASP A 176 -10.23 18.50 -11.11
CA ASP A 176 -11.08 19.12 -10.08
C ASP A 176 -12.42 19.58 -10.67
N LEU A 177 -12.45 20.09 -11.91
CA LEU A 177 -13.67 20.45 -12.61
C LEU A 177 -14.51 19.20 -12.94
N GLN A 178 -13.89 18.11 -13.40
CA GLN A 178 -14.58 16.85 -13.66
C GLN A 178 -15.14 16.23 -12.38
N ASP A 179 -14.35 16.20 -11.28
CA ASP A 179 -14.80 15.68 -10.00
C ASP A 179 -15.93 16.55 -9.40
N ARG A 180 -15.88 17.86 -9.60
CA ARG A 180 -16.94 18.77 -9.17
C ARG A 180 -18.24 18.54 -9.95
N ALA A 181 -18.18 18.48 -11.26
CA ALA A 181 -19.34 18.18 -12.09
C ALA A 181 -19.96 16.83 -11.72
N ALA A 182 -19.13 15.78 -11.58
CA ALA A 182 -19.58 14.47 -11.16
C ALA A 182 -20.18 14.47 -9.74
N ALA A 183 -19.66 15.30 -8.83
CA ALA A 183 -20.20 15.44 -7.48
C ALA A 183 -21.57 16.15 -7.46
N GLU A 184 -21.75 17.19 -8.27
CA GLU A 184 -23.01 17.90 -8.43
C GLU A 184 -24.10 16.98 -9.00
N GLU A 185 -23.73 16.05 -9.88
CA GLU A 185 -24.63 15.03 -10.44
C GLU A 185 -24.82 13.80 -9.54
N GLY A 186 -24.14 13.73 -8.38
CA GLY A 186 -24.15 12.54 -7.50
C GLY A 186 -23.49 11.30 -8.11
N MET A 187 -22.69 11.48 -9.15
CA MET A 187 -22.03 10.41 -9.91
C MET A 187 -20.55 10.25 -9.58
N LEU A 188 -20.06 10.93 -8.55
CA LEU A 188 -18.65 10.91 -8.17
C LEU A 188 -18.18 9.48 -7.85
N GLY A 189 -17.11 9.05 -8.50
CA GLY A 189 -16.56 7.69 -8.39
C GLY A 189 -17.26 6.64 -9.23
N ARG A 190 -18.37 6.96 -9.92
CA ARG A 190 -19.04 6.07 -10.87
C ARG A 190 -18.23 5.95 -12.17
N ASP A 191 -18.34 4.80 -12.80
CA ASP A 191 -17.78 4.62 -14.15
C ASP A 191 -18.76 5.16 -15.20
N LEU A 192 -18.41 6.31 -15.78
CA LEU A 192 -19.23 6.99 -16.80
C LEU A 192 -19.11 6.32 -18.18
N THR A 193 -18.13 5.43 -18.39
CA THR A 193 -18.01 4.69 -19.66
C THR A 193 -19.07 3.60 -19.80
N GLY A 194 -19.67 3.17 -18.68
CA GLY A 194 -20.66 2.11 -18.62
C GLY A 194 -20.09 0.69 -18.68
N GLU A 195 -18.77 0.53 -18.75
CA GLU A 195 -18.12 -0.78 -18.71
C GLU A 195 -18.17 -1.42 -17.32
N GLY A 196 -18.11 -0.60 -16.27
CA GLY A 196 -18.15 -1.01 -14.89
C GLY A 196 -19.17 -0.25 -14.04
N TYR A 197 -19.21 -0.55 -12.75
CA TYR A 197 -20.03 0.19 -11.79
C TYR A 197 -19.26 1.38 -11.21
N ILE A 198 -18.02 1.15 -10.78
CA ILE A 198 -17.14 2.13 -10.14
C ILE A 198 -15.90 2.37 -11.02
N LYS A 199 -15.41 3.60 -11.04
CA LYS A 199 -14.12 3.92 -11.65
C LYS A 199 -13.00 3.30 -10.81
N LEU A 200 -12.27 2.34 -11.40
CA LEU A 200 -11.17 1.65 -10.75
C LEU A 200 -9.94 2.55 -10.70
N ASN A 201 -9.91 3.48 -9.76
CA ASN A 201 -8.77 4.32 -9.46
C ASN A 201 -8.32 4.11 -8.01
N PHE A 202 -7.10 4.55 -7.70
CA PHE A 202 -6.51 4.39 -6.37
C PHE A 202 -7.43 4.96 -5.26
N PHE A 203 -8.01 6.14 -5.48
CA PHE A 203 -8.85 6.79 -4.50
C PHE A 203 -10.06 5.91 -4.11
N ASN A 204 -10.83 5.45 -5.08
CA ASN A 204 -12.03 4.65 -4.83
C ASN A 204 -11.68 3.31 -4.19
N LEU A 205 -10.64 2.63 -4.69
CA LEU A 205 -10.20 1.33 -4.17
C LEU A 205 -9.63 1.45 -2.76
N PHE A 206 -8.89 2.52 -2.47
CA PHE A 206 -8.35 2.78 -1.14
C PHE A 206 -9.46 2.98 -0.09
N TRP A 207 -10.50 3.76 -0.42
CA TRP A 207 -11.60 3.96 0.49
C TRP A 207 -12.48 2.72 0.65
N VAL A 208 -12.66 1.93 -0.41
CA VAL A 208 -13.26 0.60 -0.31
C VAL A 208 -12.45 -0.27 0.66
N PHE A 209 -11.15 -0.32 0.50
CA PHE A 209 -10.25 -1.05 1.39
C PHE A 209 -10.41 -0.60 2.85
N LEU A 210 -10.22 0.70 3.11
CA LEU A 210 -10.20 1.25 4.46
C LEU A 210 -11.53 1.02 5.21
N VAL A 211 -12.66 1.35 4.57
CA VAL A 211 -13.98 1.20 5.19
C VAL A 211 -14.30 -0.26 5.43
N CYS A 212 -13.94 -1.16 4.51
CA CYS A 212 -14.17 -2.58 4.67
C CYS A 212 -13.24 -3.23 5.70
N CYS A 213 -12.03 -2.70 5.93
CA CYS A 213 -11.20 -3.13 7.06
C CYS A 213 -11.91 -2.93 8.42
N VAL A 214 -12.64 -1.82 8.56
CA VAL A 214 -13.38 -1.50 9.79
C VAL A 214 -14.71 -2.26 9.87
N LEU A 215 -15.51 -2.20 8.80
CA LEU A 215 -16.82 -2.86 8.79
C LEU A 215 -16.70 -4.38 8.88
N GLY A 216 -15.72 -4.96 8.18
CA GLY A 216 -15.45 -6.40 8.25
C GLY A 216 -15.05 -6.84 9.66
N LEU A 217 -14.18 -6.06 10.32
CA LEU A 217 -13.83 -6.32 11.71
C LEU A 217 -15.06 -6.30 12.64
N ILE A 218 -15.91 -5.28 12.51
CA ILE A 218 -17.14 -5.16 13.32
C ILE A 218 -18.04 -6.39 13.10
N ILE A 219 -18.25 -6.77 11.83
CA ILE A 219 -19.07 -7.93 11.48
C ILE A 219 -18.48 -9.21 12.09
N GLU A 220 -17.16 -9.38 11.99
CA GLU A 220 -16.47 -10.57 12.52
C GLU A 220 -16.55 -10.67 14.03
N VAL A 221 -16.34 -9.57 14.75
CA VAL A 221 -16.47 -9.52 16.21
C VAL A 221 -17.90 -9.86 16.64
N VAL A 222 -18.90 -9.26 15.97
CA VAL A 222 -20.32 -9.53 16.26
C VAL A 222 -20.68 -10.98 15.94
N TYR A 223 -20.21 -11.50 14.80
CA TYR A 223 -20.42 -12.90 14.43
C TYR A 223 -19.83 -13.86 15.46
N HIS A 224 -18.59 -13.59 15.91
CA HIS A 224 -17.94 -14.40 16.95
C HIS A 224 -18.76 -14.39 18.25
N MET A 225 -19.15 -13.20 18.72
CA MET A 225 -19.91 -13.05 19.97
C MET A 225 -21.31 -13.65 19.93
N LEU A 226 -21.92 -13.81 18.75
CA LEU A 226 -23.27 -14.34 18.62
C LEU A 226 -23.32 -15.83 18.29
N PHE A 227 -22.35 -16.34 17.51
CA PHE A 227 -22.44 -17.66 16.89
C PHE A 227 -21.26 -18.59 17.22
N VAL A 228 -20.05 -18.07 17.45
CA VAL A 228 -18.86 -18.90 17.68
C VAL A 228 -18.66 -19.14 19.17
N ASP A 229 -18.58 -18.07 19.96
CA ASP A 229 -18.45 -18.12 21.41
C ASP A 229 -19.40 -17.08 22.05
N PRO A 230 -20.65 -17.46 22.29
CA PRO A 230 -21.69 -16.53 22.71
C PRO A 230 -21.37 -15.78 24.00
N GLY A 231 -21.36 -14.44 23.89
CA GLY A 231 -21.11 -13.54 25.00
C GLY A 231 -19.64 -13.25 25.28
N VAL A 232 -18.69 -13.88 24.58
CA VAL A 232 -17.25 -13.65 24.75
C VAL A 232 -16.75 -12.68 23.66
N TYR A 233 -16.22 -11.54 24.12
CA TYR A 233 -15.52 -10.60 23.22
C TYR A 233 -14.13 -11.12 22.90
N GLN A 234 -13.78 -11.11 21.61
CA GLN A 234 -12.44 -11.39 21.14
C GLN A 234 -11.99 -10.28 20.19
N ASP A 235 -10.78 -9.72 20.42
CA ASP A 235 -10.19 -8.79 19.45
C ASP A 235 -9.76 -9.56 18.19
N ARG A 236 -10.31 -9.15 17.06
CA ARG A 236 -10.05 -9.75 15.74
C ARG A 236 -9.37 -8.79 14.79
N ALA A 237 -8.72 -7.76 15.34
CA ALA A 237 -7.93 -6.84 14.55
C ALA A 237 -6.72 -7.55 13.93
N GLY A 238 -6.40 -7.17 12.70
CA GLY A 238 -5.26 -7.71 11.95
C GLY A 238 -4.09 -6.72 11.79
N LEU A 239 -4.15 -5.56 12.45
CA LEU A 239 -3.05 -4.57 12.46
C LEU A 239 -2.72 -4.17 13.91
N LEU A 240 -1.48 -3.71 14.12
CA LEU A 240 -1.00 -3.24 15.44
C LEU A 240 -1.85 -2.11 16.00
N PHE A 241 -2.26 -1.17 15.16
CA PHE A 241 -2.98 0.04 15.58
C PHE A 241 -4.35 0.12 14.96
N GLY A 242 -5.35 0.49 15.77
CA GLY A 242 -6.70 0.80 15.33
C GLY A 242 -7.57 -0.42 14.99
N PRO A 243 -8.84 -0.20 14.69
CA PRO A 243 -9.81 -1.27 14.45
C PRO A 243 -9.81 -1.69 12.98
N PHE A 244 -8.74 -2.30 12.52
CA PHE A 244 -8.59 -2.69 11.11
C PHE A 244 -8.34 -4.18 10.98
N SER A 245 -9.11 -4.83 10.10
CA SER A 245 -8.85 -6.21 9.64
C SER A 245 -8.60 -6.18 8.13
N PRO A 246 -7.30 -6.21 7.69
CA PRO A 246 -6.92 -6.02 6.29
C PRO A 246 -7.51 -7.05 5.33
N ILE A 247 -7.77 -8.27 5.79
CA ILE A 247 -8.33 -9.32 4.94
C ILE A 247 -9.67 -8.93 4.33
N TYR A 248 -10.53 -8.26 5.11
CA TYR A 248 -11.82 -7.76 4.59
C TYR A 248 -11.64 -6.61 3.62
N GLY A 249 -10.67 -5.73 3.88
CA GLY A 249 -10.33 -4.66 2.96
C GLY A 249 -9.81 -5.17 1.61
N PHE A 250 -8.84 -6.08 1.64
CA PHE A 250 -8.31 -6.70 0.42
C PHE A 250 -9.34 -7.56 -0.29
N GLY A 251 -10.16 -8.33 0.45
CA GLY A 251 -11.26 -9.10 -0.11
C GLY A 251 -12.28 -8.21 -0.83
N ALA A 252 -12.67 -7.09 -0.23
CA ALA A 252 -13.60 -6.14 -0.82
C ALA A 252 -13.02 -5.47 -2.08
N VAL A 253 -11.74 -5.08 -2.06
CA VAL A 253 -11.05 -4.54 -3.25
C VAL A 253 -11.00 -5.59 -4.35
N LEU A 254 -10.62 -6.82 -4.03
CA LEU A 254 -10.54 -7.93 -4.98
C LEU A 254 -11.91 -8.17 -5.64
N LEU A 255 -12.97 -8.32 -4.83
CA LEU A 255 -14.34 -8.46 -5.34
C LEU A 255 -14.76 -7.24 -6.18
N THR A 256 -14.39 -6.02 -5.76
CA THR A 256 -14.70 -4.82 -6.53
C THR A 256 -14.05 -4.87 -7.91
N VAL A 257 -12.75 -5.16 -7.99
CA VAL A 257 -12.01 -5.21 -9.25
C VAL A 257 -12.53 -6.33 -10.16
N MET A 258 -12.72 -7.53 -9.61
CA MET A 258 -13.13 -8.70 -10.38
C MET A 258 -14.59 -8.64 -10.83
N LEU A 259 -15.48 -8.10 -9.99
CA LEU A 259 -16.92 -8.05 -10.29
C LEU A 259 -17.36 -6.77 -10.95
N ASN A 260 -16.51 -5.75 -11.06
CA ASN A 260 -16.88 -4.42 -11.57
C ASN A 260 -17.61 -4.48 -12.93
N ARG A 261 -17.10 -5.31 -13.86
CA ARG A 261 -17.69 -5.51 -15.19
C ARG A 261 -18.90 -6.45 -15.18
N PHE A 262 -19.09 -7.21 -14.10
CA PHE A 262 -20.21 -8.16 -13.96
C PHE A 262 -21.45 -7.57 -13.29
N TYR A 263 -21.42 -6.30 -12.87
CA TYR A 263 -22.51 -5.72 -12.07
C TYR A 263 -23.90 -5.78 -12.73
N ARG A 264 -23.96 -5.84 -14.08
CA ARG A 264 -25.21 -6.02 -14.85
C ARG A 264 -25.56 -7.49 -15.13
N LYS A 265 -24.65 -8.42 -14.85
CA LYS A 265 -24.86 -9.84 -15.14
C LYS A 265 -25.84 -10.49 -14.16
N ASN A 266 -26.28 -11.71 -14.51
CA ASN A 266 -27.16 -12.52 -13.67
C ASN A 266 -26.45 -12.83 -12.32
N PHE A 267 -27.24 -12.93 -11.26
CA PHE A 267 -26.74 -13.23 -9.91
C PHE A 267 -25.96 -14.54 -9.84
N LEU A 268 -26.33 -15.56 -10.63
CA LEU A 268 -25.63 -16.85 -10.65
C LEU A 268 -24.19 -16.71 -11.17
N ILE A 269 -23.98 -15.91 -12.23
CA ILE A 269 -22.65 -15.65 -12.77
C ILE A 269 -21.80 -14.92 -11.72
N ILE A 270 -22.36 -13.89 -11.08
CA ILE A 270 -21.69 -13.13 -10.03
C ILE A 270 -21.33 -14.07 -8.88
N PHE A 271 -22.27 -14.91 -8.45
CA PHE A 271 -22.06 -15.89 -7.38
C PHE A 271 -20.90 -16.84 -7.69
N LEU A 272 -20.89 -17.47 -8.87
CA LEU A 272 -19.85 -18.43 -9.25
C LEU A 272 -18.47 -17.79 -9.35
N VAL A 273 -18.37 -16.60 -9.98
CA VAL A 273 -17.10 -15.86 -10.05
C VAL A 273 -16.61 -15.47 -8.66
N SER A 274 -17.52 -15.00 -7.80
CA SER A 274 -17.15 -14.59 -6.44
C SER A 274 -16.75 -15.77 -5.56
N ALA A 275 -17.44 -16.90 -5.66
CA ALA A 275 -17.11 -18.12 -4.93
C ALA A 275 -15.70 -18.60 -5.26
N LEU A 276 -15.37 -18.63 -6.56
CA LEU A 276 -14.05 -19.04 -7.02
C LEU A 276 -12.97 -18.05 -6.57
N VAL A 277 -13.17 -16.76 -6.85
CA VAL A 277 -12.18 -15.71 -6.53
C VAL A 277 -11.97 -15.61 -5.03
N GLY A 278 -13.04 -15.63 -4.23
CA GLY A 278 -12.96 -15.54 -2.77
C GLY A 278 -12.29 -16.77 -2.15
N GLY A 279 -12.63 -17.98 -2.60
CA GLY A 279 -12.02 -19.21 -2.10
C GLY A 279 -10.52 -19.29 -2.41
N VAL A 280 -10.11 -18.94 -3.64
CA VAL A 280 -8.68 -18.87 -4.01
C VAL A 280 -7.96 -17.81 -3.19
N PHE A 281 -8.55 -16.64 -2.99
CA PHE A 281 -7.98 -15.58 -2.17
C PHE A 281 -7.77 -16.05 -0.73
N GLU A 282 -8.78 -16.64 -0.12
CA GLU A 282 -8.75 -17.14 1.26
C GLU A 282 -7.65 -18.21 1.43
N ALA A 283 -7.59 -19.18 0.52
CA ALA A 283 -6.57 -20.22 0.53
C ALA A 283 -5.15 -19.63 0.36
N THR A 284 -5.00 -18.63 -0.52
CA THR A 284 -3.71 -17.95 -0.78
C THR A 284 -3.24 -17.18 0.44
N VAL A 285 -4.12 -16.43 1.09
CA VAL A 285 -3.80 -15.66 2.32
C VAL A 285 -3.41 -16.61 3.45
N SER A 286 -4.17 -17.68 3.67
CA SER A 286 -3.85 -18.69 4.69
C SER A 286 -2.49 -19.34 4.42
N TRP A 287 -2.23 -19.74 3.18
CA TRP A 287 -0.94 -20.31 2.79
C TRP A 287 0.21 -19.32 3.03
N TRP A 288 0.05 -18.07 2.62
CA TRP A 288 1.07 -17.04 2.80
C TRP A 288 1.36 -16.74 4.27
N MET A 289 0.33 -16.62 5.10
CA MET A 289 0.50 -16.38 6.55
C MET A 289 1.23 -17.54 7.23
N GLN A 290 0.84 -18.77 6.93
CA GLN A 290 1.48 -19.96 7.49
C GLN A 290 2.94 -20.07 7.05
N THR A 291 3.22 -19.88 5.75
CA THR A 291 4.58 -20.01 5.21
C THR A 291 5.50 -18.88 5.69
N SER A 292 5.00 -17.64 5.77
CA SER A 292 5.82 -16.46 6.12
C SER A 292 5.98 -16.28 7.62
N PHE A 293 4.94 -16.54 8.41
CA PHE A 293 4.91 -16.22 9.84
C PHE A 293 4.55 -17.41 10.74
N GLY A 294 4.38 -18.61 10.20
CA GLY A 294 3.86 -19.75 10.96
C GLY A 294 2.48 -19.50 11.56
N ALA A 295 1.77 -18.50 11.08
CA ALA A 295 0.52 -18.06 11.64
C ALA A 295 -0.65 -18.80 10.99
N ILE A 296 -1.45 -19.51 11.80
CA ILE A 296 -2.68 -20.16 11.39
C ILE A 296 -3.84 -19.35 11.96
N ALA A 297 -4.55 -18.63 11.08
CA ALA A 297 -5.70 -17.82 11.46
C ALA A 297 -7.02 -18.60 11.39
N TRP A 298 -7.09 -19.62 10.52
CA TRP A 298 -8.23 -20.53 10.37
C TRP A 298 -7.80 -21.86 9.77
N SER A 299 -8.56 -22.90 10.06
CA SER A 299 -8.44 -24.23 9.45
C SER A 299 -9.84 -24.87 9.38
N TYR A 300 -10.19 -25.41 8.23
CA TYR A 300 -11.50 -26.02 7.99
C TYR A 300 -11.41 -27.53 7.99
N SER A 301 -12.44 -28.18 8.54
CA SER A 301 -12.57 -29.63 8.49
C SER A 301 -12.64 -30.14 7.05
N ALA A 302 -12.04 -31.29 6.81
CA ALA A 302 -12.15 -32.01 5.54
C ALA A 302 -13.55 -32.65 5.32
N GLU A 303 -14.46 -32.51 6.26
CA GLU A 303 -15.82 -33.02 6.18
C GLU A 303 -16.84 -31.86 6.14
N LEU A 304 -17.75 -31.94 5.16
CA LEU A 304 -18.91 -31.07 5.03
C LEU A 304 -19.98 -31.34 6.09
N ALA A 305 -20.16 -32.65 6.38
CA ALA A 305 -20.99 -33.20 7.43
C ALA A 305 -20.39 -34.56 7.84
N PRO A 306 -20.81 -35.15 8.98
CA PRO A 306 -20.28 -36.45 9.40
C PRO A 306 -20.35 -37.50 8.28
N GLY A 307 -19.19 -37.99 7.82
CA GLY A 307 -19.06 -38.96 6.75
C GLY A 307 -19.24 -38.44 5.31
N ILE A 308 -19.40 -37.13 5.12
CA ILE A 308 -19.47 -36.50 3.78
C ILE A 308 -18.23 -35.64 3.58
N PRO A 309 -17.30 -36.00 2.67
CA PRO A 309 -16.09 -35.25 2.45
C PRO A 309 -16.37 -33.86 1.84
N ASP A 310 -15.64 -32.84 2.27
CA ASP A 310 -15.64 -31.52 1.66
C ASP A 310 -14.60 -31.47 0.55
N PRO A 311 -15.01 -31.39 -0.73
CA PRO A 311 -14.07 -31.46 -1.85
C PRO A 311 -13.12 -30.25 -1.90
N MET A 312 -13.57 -29.05 -1.48
CA MET A 312 -12.74 -27.85 -1.50
C MET A 312 -11.77 -27.81 -0.32
N ALA A 313 -12.23 -28.24 0.88
CA ALA A 313 -11.32 -28.33 2.03
C ALA A 313 -10.21 -29.38 1.78
N ILE A 314 -10.53 -30.51 1.13
CA ILE A 314 -9.53 -31.49 0.75
C ILE A 314 -8.57 -30.92 -0.29
N LEU A 315 -9.07 -30.28 -1.35
CA LEU A 315 -8.26 -29.71 -2.43
C LEU A 315 -7.29 -28.64 -1.94
N PHE A 316 -7.74 -27.79 -1.03
CA PHE A 316 -6.96 -26.67 -0.49
C PHE A 316 -6.36 -26.94 0.91
N HIS A 317 -6.30 -28.20 1.34
CA HIS A 317 -5.72 -28.61 2.64
C HIS A 317 -6.27 -27.86 3.84
N GLY A 318 -7.59 -27.66 3.89
CA GLY A 318 -8.28 -26.97 4.97
C GLY A 318 -8.14 -25.43 4.96
N ARG A 319 -7.52 -24.84 3.93
CA ARG A 319 -7.32 -23.38 3.84
C ARG A 319 -8.53 -22.61 3.34
N THR A 320 -9.47 -23.29 2.70
CA THR A 320 -10.83 -22.86 2.39
C THR A 320 -11.73 -24.08 2.38
N SER A 321 -13.05 -23.91 2.28
CA SER A 321 -14.01 -25.02 2.24
C SER A 321 -15.17 -24.70 1.29
N THR A 322 -15.92 -25.75 0.90
CA THR A 322 -17.10 -25.57 0.02
C THR A 322 -18.14 -24.59 0.60
N PRO A 323 -18.52 -24.65 1.88
CA PRO A 323 -19.42 -23.67 2.48
C PRO A 323 -18.88 -22.25 2.44
N PHE A 324 -17.58 -22.07 2.72
CA PHE A 324 -16.98 -20.73 2.71
C PHE A 324 -16.83 -20.18 1.29
N MET A 325 -16.52 -21.01 0.28
CA MET A 325 -16.60 -20.58 -1.12
C MET A 325 -18.01 -20.16 -1.51
N CYS A 326 -19.04 -20.90 -1.09
CA CYS A 326 -20.43 -20.50 -1.30
C CYS A 326 -20.77 -19.19 -0.57
N MET A 327 -20.25 -18.99 0.64
CA MET A 327 -20.39 -17.72 1.38
C MET A 327 -19.75 -16.56 0.60
N TRP A 328 -18.55 -16.74 0.06
CA TRP A 328 -17.91 -15.75 -0.83
C TRP A 328 -18.77 -15.45 -2.07
N GLY A 329 -19.45 -16.47 -2.62
CA GLY A 329 -20.40 -16.30 -3.71
C GLY A 329 -21.57 -15.38 -3.34
N VAL A 330 -22.20 -15.63 -2.18
CA VAL A 330 -23.29 -14.79 -1.65
C VAL A 330 -22.78 -13.38 -1.35
N LEU A 331 -21.62 -13.27 -0.66
CA LEU A 331 -21.01 -11.98 -0.35
C LEU A 331 -20.72 -11.16 -1.61
N GLY A 332 -20.25 -11.78 -2.68
CA GLY A 332 -19.99 -11.07 -3.93
C GLY A 332 -21.26 -10.53 -4.60
N VAL A 333 -22.36 -11.29 -4.56
CA VAL A 333 -23.67 -10.80 -5.05
C VAL A 333 -24.15 -9.61 -4.20
N LEU A 334 -24.12 -9.75 -2.88
CA LEU A 334 -24.50 -8.69 -1.95
C LEU A 334 -23.56 -7.47 -2.13
N TRP A 335 -22.26 -7.72 -2.30
CA TRP A 335 -21.27 -6.68 -2.47
C TRP A 335 -21.58 -5.80 -3.66
N ILE A 336 -21.62 -6.38 -4.87
CA ILE A 336 -21.73 -5.58 -6.10
C ILE A 336 -23.13 -4.96 -6.29
N LYS A 337 -24.17 -5.63 -5.78
CA LYS A 337 -25.56 -5.16 -5.96
C LYS A 337 -26.04 -4.23 -4.85
N LEU A 338 -25.55 -4.40 -3.64
CA LEU A 338 -26.10 -3.74 -2.46
C LEU A 338 -25.05 -2.89 -1.71
N CYS A 339 -23.91 -3.50 -1.33
CA CYS A 339 -22.94 -2.87 -0.44
C CYS A 339 -22.13 -1.80 -1.16
N LEU A 340 -21.56 -2.11 -2.32
CA LEU A 340 -20.71 -1.17 -3.07
C LEU A 340 -21.44 0.12 -3.46
N PRO A 341 -22.70 0.10 -3.92
CA PRO A 341 -23.45 1.34 -4.17
C PRO A 341 -23.63 2.22 -2.94
N ARG A 342 -23.94 1.61 -1.78
CA ARG A 342 -24.10 2.35 -0.52
C ARG A 342 -22.78 2.87 0.00
N LEU A 343 -21.73 2.06 -0.10
CA LEU A 343 -20.39 2.45 0.29
C LEU A 343 -19.89 3.62 -0.56
N LEU A 344 -20.14 3.61 -1.87
CA LEU A 344 -19.78 4.71 -2.73
C LEU A 344 -20.53 6.01 -2.34
N ALA A 345 -21.82 5.91 -1.98
CA ALA A 345 -22.56 7.04 -1.45
C ALA A 345 -21.94 7.58 -0.14
N LEU A 346 -21.49 6.68 0.76
CA LEU A 346 -20.80 7.07 1.98
C LEU A 346 -19.45 7.75 1.69
N ILE A 347 -18.65 7.20 0.78
CA ILE A 347 -17.37 7.79 0.36
C ILE A 347 -17.59 9.18 -0.25
N ASN A 348 -18.71 9.40 -0.93
CA ASN A 348 -19.06 10.67 -1.55
C ASN A 348 -19.46 11.76 -0.53
N LEU A 349 -19.64 11.43 0.76
CA LEU A 349 -19.76 12.43 1.84
C LEU A 349 -18.44 13.16 2.10
N ILE A 350 -17.30 12.61 1.69
CA ILE A 350 -16.02 13.28 1.81
C ILE A 350 -15.99 14.46 0.84
N PRO A 351 -15.85 15.69 1.32
CA PRO A 351 -15.84 16.85 0.45
C PRO A 351 -14.71 16.74 -0.59
N TRP A 352 -15.03 16.99 -1.86
CA TRP A 352 -14.10 16.84 -2.97
C TRP A 352 -12.79 17.63 -2.79
N LYS A 353 -12.83 18.80 -2.11
CA LYS A 353 -11.66 19.64 -1.80
C LYS A 353 -10.62 18.93 -0.91
N TRP A 354 -11.05 18.11 0.03
CA TRP A 354 -10.20 17.41 0.99
C TRP A 354 -9.84 15.98 0.52
N ARG A 355 -10.51 15.53 -0.50
CA ARG A 355 -10.50 14.15 -0.94
C ARG A 355 -9.09 13.59 -1.15
N TYR A 356 -8.26 14.29 -1.91
CA TYR A 356 -6.90 13.83 -2.22
C TYR A 356 -5.95 13.95 -1.03
N SER A 357 -5.99 15.07 -0.31
CA SER A 357 -5.13 15.30 0.85
C SER A 357 -5.43 14.28 1.96
N LEU A 358 -6.70 14.08 2.28
CA LEU A 358 -7.13 13.10 3.28
C LEU A 358 -6.72 11.68 2.88
N THR A 359 -6.95 11.29 1.63
CA THR A 359 -6.53 9.98 1.12
C THR A 359 -5.02 9.78 1.25
N THR A 360 -4.22 10.78 0.89
CA THR A 360 -2.76 10.69 1.00
C THR A 360 -2.33 10.47 2.45
N VAL A 361 -2.83 11.27 3.38
CA VAL A 361 -2.49 11.15 4.82
C VAL A 361 -2.89 9.78 5.36
N VAL A 362 -4.13 9.36 5.12
CA VAL A 362 -4.62 8.07 5.64
C VAL A 362 -3.89 6.90 4.97
N THR A 363 -3.54 6.99 3.68
CA THR A 363 -2.72 5.97 3.00
C THR A 363 -1.36 5.82 3.67
N VAL A 364 -0.67 6.93 3.96
CA VAL A 364 0.63 6.87 4.64
C VAL A 364 0.51 6.23 6.01
N LEU A 365 -0.51 6.63 6.80
CA LEU A 365 -0.75 6.03 8.13
C LEU A 365 -1.04 4.52 8.03
N MET A 366 -1.85 4.09 7.06
CA MET A 366 -2.14 2.67 6.84
C MET A 366 -0.94 1.88 6.36
N LEU A 367 -0.09 2.47 5.51
CA LEU A 367 1.17 1.85 5.08
C LEU A 367 2.11 1.67 6.28
N VAL A 368 2.32 2.70 7.09
CA VAL A 368 3.15 2.63 8.31
C VAL A 368 2.60 1.54 9.24
N ASN A 369 1.31 1.53 9.51
CA ASN A 369 0.68 0.51 10.35
C ASN A 369 0.89 -0.90 9.79
N GLY A 370 0.67 -1.08 8.48
CA GLY A 370 0.84 -2.39 7.82
C GLY A 370 2.28 -2.90 7.87
N ILE A 371 3.26 -2.07 7.53
CA ILE A 371 4.67 -2.50 7.52
C ILE A 371 5.19 -2.79 8.94
N MET A 372 4.80 -1.99 9.93
CA MET A 372 5.14 -2.26 11.33
C MET A 372 4.46 -3.54 11.83
N THR A 373 3.22 -3.82 11.42
CA THR A 373 2.54 -5.07 11.77
C THR A 373 3.29 -6.29 11.22
N LEU A 374 3.68 -6.24 9.93
CA LEU A 374 4.43 -7.35 9.33
C LEU A 374 5.76 -7.60 10.06
N GLN A 375 6.49 -6.54 10.40
CA GLN A 375 7.75 -6.67 11.13
C GLN A 375 7.54 -7.18 12.56
N ALA A 376 6.50 -6.70 13.26
CA ALA A 376 6.15 -7.18 14.59
C ALA A 376 5.81 -8.67 14.60
N LEU A 377 5.05 -9.13 13.59
CA LEU A 377 4.73 -10.56 13.42
C LEU A 377 5.99 -11.40 13.15
N ASP A 378 6.93 -10.92 12.34
CA ASP A 378 8.20 -11.59 12.08
C ASP A 378 9.06 -11.73 13.35
N CYS A 379 9.17 -10.65 14.13
CA CYS A 379 9.90 -10.66 15.40
C CYS A 379 9.20 -11.55 16.44
N TRP A 380 7.88 -11.52 16.51
CA TRP A 380 7.10 -12.40 17.40
C TRP A 380 7.29 -13.87 17.03
N PHE A 381 7.21 -14.21 15.75
CA PHE A 381 7.54 -15.55 15.26
C PHE A 381 8.95 -15.98 15.69
N GLY A 382 9.94 -15.08 15.57
CA GLY A 382 11.31 -15.34 16.02
C GLY A 382 11.38 -15.71 17.51
N ARG A 383 10.73 -14.93 18.39
CA ARG A 383 10.70 -15.15 19.85
C ARG A 383 9.99 -16.46 20.23
N VAL A 384 8.82 -16.72 19.66
CA VAL A 384 8.07 -17.98 19.89
C VAL A 384 8.85 -19.20 19.38
N SER A 385 9.72 -19.03 18.38
CA SER A 385 10.65 -20.05 17.88
C SER A 385 11.90 -20.23 18.75
N GLY A 386 12.01 -19.53 19.89
CA GLY A 386 13.16 -19.62 20.80
C GLY A 386 14.40 -18.84 20.35
N ARG A 387 14.26 -17.92 19.36
CA ARG A 387 15.38 -17.04 18.97
C ARG A 387 15.51 -15.85 19.90
N GLU A 388 16.75 -15.58 20.33
CA GLU A 388 17.06 -14.37 21.09
C GLU A 388 16.98 -13.13 20.19
N SER A 389 16.45 -12.04 20.74
CA SER A 389 16.38 -10.72 20.07
C SER A 389 17.77 -10.06 20.11
N THR A 390 18.62 -10.36 19.15
CA THR A 390 20.02 -9.90 19.11
C THR A 390 20.21 -8.62 18.30
N SER A 391 19.41 -8.43 17.26
CA SER A 391 19.50 -7.23 16.42
C SER A 391 18.80 -6.02 17.06
N PRO A 392 19.23 -4.77 16.76
CA PRO A 392 18.55 -3.57 17.24
C PRO A 392 17.05 -3.52 16.84
N VAL A 393 16.71 -4.08 15.68
CA VAL A 393 15.33 -4.18 15.20
C VAL A 393 14.51 -5.11 16.09
N GLU A 394 15.01 -6.32 16.35
CA GLU A 394 14.33 -7.30 17.21
C GLU A 394 14.18 -6.78 18.65
N GLN A 395 15.20 -6.08 19.17
CA GLN A 395 15.15 -5.45 20.50
C GLN A 395 14.06 -4.38 20.56
N PHE A 396 13.97 -3.50 19.55
CA PHE A 396 12.91 -2.49 19.47
C PHE A 396 11.51 -3.12 19.49
N TYR A 397 11.28 -4.17 18.70
CA TYR A 397 9.99 -4.84 18.66
C TYR A 397 9.72 -5.69 19.91
N ALA A 398 10.74 -6.24 20.56
CA ALA A 398 10.58 -6.94 21.82
C ALA A 398 10.22 -6.00 22.97
N GLU A 399 10.77 -4.76 22.99
CA GLU A 399 10.49 -3.75 24.01
C GLU A 399 9.10 -3.12 23.88
N HIS A 400 8.66 -2.84 22.63
CA HIS A 400 7.41 -2.09 22.39
C HIS A 400 6.21 -2.98 22.06
N PHE A 401 6.45 -4.20 21.59
CA PHE A 401 5.43 -5.18 21.17
C PHE A 401 5.85 -6.56 21.67
N ASP A 402 5.85 -6.72 23.00
CA ASP A 402 6.20 -7.97 23.66
C ASP A 402 5.18 -9.09 23.36
N ASP A 403 5.46 -10.30 23.82
CA ASP A 403 4.62 -11.46 23.53
C ASP A 403 3.22 -11.29 24.14
N THR A 404 3.14 -10.70 25.33
CA THR A 404 1.86 -10.42 25.99
C THR A 404 1.00 -9.45 25.18
N TYR A 405 1.60 -8.37 24.67
CA TYR A 405 0.93 -7.41 23.81
C TYR A 405 0.45 -8.10 22.51
N MET A 406 1.31 -8.90 21.87
CA MET A 406 0.99 -9.56 20.62
C MET A 406 -0.15 -10.58 20.78
N GLU A 407 -0.14 -11.38 21.84
CA GLU A 407 -1.20 -12.33 22.18
C GLU A 407 -2.54 -11.63 22.46
N GLN A 408 -2.51 -10.50 23.19
CA GLN A 408 -3.71 -9.72 23.46
C GLN A 408 -4.26 -9.03 22.22
N ARG A 409 -3.37 -8.61 21.30
CA ARG A 409 -3.75 -7.90 20.09
C ARG A 409 -4.23 -8.82 18.97
N PHE A 410 -3.62 -10.00 18.84
CA PHE A 410 -3.91 -10.97 17.78
C PHE A 410 -4.57 -12.24 18.35
N GLN A 411 -5.61 -12.07 19.18
CA GLN A 411 -6.30 -13.15 19.88
C GLN A 411 -6.88 -14.25 18.99
N SER A 412 -7.16 -13.92 17.71
CA SER A 412 -7.67 -14.88 16.73
C SER A 412 -6.57 -15.65 16.00
N MET A 413 -5.30 -15.37 16.31
CA MET A 413 -4.15 -15.93 15.60
C MET A 413 -3.29 -16.75 16.56
N SER A 414 -2.86 -17.94 16.11
CA SER A 414 -1.87 -18.75 16.81
C SER A 414 -0.62 -18.90 15.95
N ILE A 415 0.56 -18.82 16.58
CA ILE A 415 1.85 -19.05 15.91
C ILE A 415 2.30 -20.47 16.23
N HIS A 416 2.53 -21.25 15.18
CA HIS A 416 3.01 -22.62 15.24
C HIS A 416 4.33 -22.73 14.44
N PRO A 417 5.49 -22.53 15.08
CA PRO A 417 6.78 -22.58 14.38
C PRO A 417 7.00 -23.88 13.64
N ASP A 418 6.54 -25.00 14.18
CA ASP A 418 6.71 -26.35 13.61
C ASP A 418 5.98 -26.56 12.26
N THR A 419 5.08 -25.66 11.89
CA THR A 419 4.29 -25.79 10.65
C THR A 419 4.86 -24.99 9.49
N THR A 420 6.03 -24.35 9.68
CA THR A 420 6.65 -23.51 8.65
C THR A 420 7.89 -24.17 8.07
N SER A 421 8.11 -24.04 6.77
CA SER A 421 9.36 -24.41 6.11
C SER A 421 10.55 -23.52 6.53
N ARG A 422 10.32 -22.42 7.28
CA ARG A 422 11.38 -21.52 7.75
C ARG A 422 12.33 -22.15 8.77
N LEU A 423 11.89 -23.19 9.46
CA LEU A 423 12.71 -23.89 10.47
C LEU A 423 13.35 -25.18 9.97
N GLU A 424 12.85 -25.76 8.86
CA GLU A 424 13.35 -27.05 8.32
C GLU A 424 14.78 -27.00 7.76
N GLY A 425 15.38 -25.84 7.63
CA GLY A 425 16.74 -25.68 7.12
C GLY A 425 17.84 -25.49 8.18
N GLY A 426 17.55 -25.69 9.45
CA GLY A 426 18.47 -25.47 10.57
C GLY A 426 18.80 -26.73 11.41
N ALA A 427 18.49 -27.94 10.90
CA ALA A 427 18.87 -29.22 11.54
C ALA A 427 20.03 -29.88 10.82
#